data_90643c3a24ea72a29f8ae515f4eade64
#
_entry.id   90643c3a24ea72a29f8ae515f4eade64
#
_cell.length_a   1.000
_cell.length_b   1.000
_cell.length_c   1.000
_cell.angle_alpha   90.00
_cell.angle_beta   90.00
_cell.angle_gamma   90.00
#
_symmetry.space_group_name_H-M   'P 1'
#
loop_
_entity.id
_entity.type
_entity.pdbx_description
1 polymer ?
#
loop_
_entity_poly.entity_id
_entity_poly.type
_entity_poly.pdbx_seq_one_letter_code
_entity_poly.pdbx_strand_id
1 'polypeptide(L)'
;LIIYFCIRQMNPFFIIFIGLPTLEIFLMIKIGSYLGALNTLALIFLTAIIGIYLAKLQGMKTLKSGMMNIYQNKIPFYEIMTGASIALAAFLLIIPGFFTDFLGFILLIPFTRKILFRLSLKKKDKEKFKDKDENETIEGEIIDNKKDDT
;
A
#
# COMPACT_ATOMS: atom_id res chain seq x y z
N LEU A 1 17.05 -15.37 24.40
CA LEU A 1 17.27 -13.97 24.82
C LEU A 1 18.08 -13.20 23.77
N ILE A 2 19.20 -13.74 23.25
CA ILE A 2 20.09 -13.13 22.25
C ILE A 2 19.33 -12.85 20.94
N ILE A 3 18.48 -13.78 20.48
CA ILE A 3 17.69 -13.63 19.26
C ILE A 3 16.70 -12.47 19.38
N TYR A 4 16.01 -12.33 20.53
CA TYR A 4 15.10 -11.21 20.78
C TYR A 4 15.82 -9.87 20.83
N PHE A 5 17.04 -9.82 21.35
CA PHE A 5 17.85 -8.61 21.40
C PHE A 5 18.36 -8.21 20.00
N CYS A 6 18.75 -9.18 19.19
CA CYS A 6 19.21 -8.97 17.81
C CYS A 6 18.08 -8.46 16.92
N ILE A 7 16.84 -9.01 17.05
CA ILE A 7 15.67 -8.59 16.30
C ILE A 7 15.25 -7.15 16.66
N ARG A 8 15.42 -6.74 17.92
CA ARG A 8 15.08 -5.39 18.38
C ARG A 8 16.01 -4.29 17.84
N GLN A 9 17.25 -4.63 17.51
CA GLN A 9 18.22 -3.69 16.90
C GLN A 9 18.24 -3.74 15.37
N MET A 10 17.66 -4.76 14.75
CA MET A 10 17.61 -4.86 13.30
C MET A 10 16.54 -3.89 12.77
N ASN A 11 16.93 -3.08 11.79
CA ASN A 11 16.04 -2.21 11.04
C ASN A 11 14.86 -3.07 10.53
N PRO A 12 13.59 -2.68 10.74
CA PRO A 12 12.41 -3.46 10.32
C PRO A 12 12.43 -3.83 8.83
N PHE A 13 13.18 -3.08 8.03
CA PHE A 13 13.43 -3.38 6.63
C PHE A 13 14.15 -4.72 6.42
N PHE A 14 15.17 -5.02 7.22
CA PHE A 14 15.90 -6.29 7.13
C PHE A 14 15.04 -7.49 7.54
N ILE A 15 14.18 -7.32 8.55
CA ILE A 15 13.28 -8.38 8.99
C ILE A 15 12.30 -8.75 7.87
N ILE A 16 11.74 -7.77 7.18
CA ILE A 16 10.83 -7.99 6.05
C ILE A 16 11.60 -8.57 4.86
N PHE A 17 12.78 -8.04 4.55
CA PHE A 17 13.57 -8.46 3.39
C PHE A 17 14.08 -9.90 3.48
N ILE A 18 14.40 -10.40 4.67
CA ILE A 18 14.84 -11.77 4.90
C ILE A 18 13.65 -12.67 5.29
N GLY A 19 12.73 -12.15 6.12
CA GLY A 19 11.61 -12.92 6.64
C GLY A 19 10.59 -13.30 5.57
N LEU A 20 10.33 -12.39 4.62
CA LEU A 20 9.36 -12.65 3.55
C LEU A 20 9.80 -13.81 2.64
N PRO A 21 11.01 -13.84 2.05
CA PRO A 21 11.46 -14.98 1.26
C PRO A 21 11.56 -16.28 2.07
N THR A 22 11.95 -16.20 3.34
CA THR A 22 12.00 -17.38 4.21
C THR A 22 10.61 -17.98 4.43
N LEU A 23 9.61 -17.12 4.66
CA LEU A 23 8.21 -17.52 4.79
C LEU A 23 7.69 -18.16 3.48
N GLU A 24 8.03 -17.58 2.33
CA GLU A 24 7.66 -18.12 1.01
C GLU A 24 8.18 -19.54 0.81
N ILE A 25 9.49 -19.75 1.03
CA ILE A 25 10.11 -21.06 0.89
C ILE A 25 9.44 -22.06 1.85
N PHE A 26 9.20 -21.67 3.09
CA PHE A 26 8.51 -22.52 4.07
C PHE A 26 7.11 -22.92 3.60
N LEU A 27 6.32 -21.97 3.09
CA LEU A 27 4.98 -22.23 2.56
C LEU A 27 5.03 -23.13 1.33
N MET A 28 5.99 -22.90 0.42
CA MET A 28 6.18 -23.73 -0.76
C MET A 28 6.51 -25.19 -0.40
N ILE A 29 7.35 -25.41 0.58
CA ILE A 29 7.68 -26.76 1.08
C ILE A 29 6.44 -27.42 1.70
N LYS A 30 5.74 -26.70 2.57
CA LYS A 30 4.54 -27.21 3.25
C LYS A 30 3.43 -27.56 2.26
N ILE A 31 3.08 -26.64 1.37
CA ILE A 31 2.01 -26.83 0.40
C ILE A 31 2.42 -27.87 -0.65
N GLY A 32 3.67 -27.83 -1.11
CA GLY A 32 4.23 -28.80 -2.05
C GLY A 32 4.23 -30.23 -1.51
N SER A 33 4.39 -30.41 -0.21
CA SER A 33 4.31 -31.73 0.42
C SER A 33 2.90 -32.34 0.40
N TYR A 34 1.84 -31.49 0.39
CA TYR A 34 0.44 -31.95 0.31
C TYR A 34 -0.05 -32.10 -1.13
N LEU A 35 0.25 -31.14 -1.99
CA LEU A 35 -0.25 -31.11 -3.37
C LEU A 35 0.64 -31.86 -4.36
N GLY A 36 1.89 -32.11 -3.99
CA GLY A 36 2.92 -32.61 -4.88
C GLY A 36 3.60 -31.49 -5.67
N ALA A 37 4.87 -31.71 -6.04
CA ALA A 37 5.71 -30.68 -6.65
C ALA A 37 5.16 -30.18 -7.99
N LEU A 38 4.63 -31.07 -8.84
CA LEU A 38 4.11 -30.72 -10.16
C LEU A 38 2.86 -29.83 -10.07
N ASN A 39 1.93 -30.16 -9.17
CA ASN A 39 0.71 -29.39 -8.96
C ASN A 39 1.02 -28.01 -8.37
N THR A 40 1.98 -27.95 -7.45
CA THR A 40 2.43 -26.67 -6.87
C THR A 40 3.04 -25.78 -7.94
N LEU A 41 3.89 -26.33 -8.79
CA LEU A 41 4.49 -25.61 -9.90
C LEU A 41 3.42 -25.12 -10.89
N ALA A 42 2.45 -25.95 -11.24
CA ALA A 42 1.33 -25.59 -12.11
C ALA A 42 0.50 -24.44 -11.52
N LEU A 43 0.24 -24.46 -10.20
CA LEU A 43 -0.47 -23.39 -9.47
C LEU A 43 0.29 -22.06 -9.55
N ILE A 44 1.60 -22.07 -9.32
CA ILE A 44 2.44 -20.87 -9.38
C ILE A 44 2.40 -20.26 -10.80
N PHE A 45 2.53 -21.07 -11.85
CA PHE A 45 2.42 -20.57 -13.22
C PHE A 45 1.03 -20.01 -13.52
N LEU A 46 0.00 -20.69 -13.06
CA LEU A 46 -1.38 -20.27 -13.27
C LEU A 46 -1.66 -18.91 -12.61
N THR A 47 -1.25 -18.74 -11.35
CA THR A 47 -1.42 -17.47 -10.62
C THR A 47 -0.63 -16.34 -11.27
N ALA A 48 0.60 -16.58 -11.72
CA ALA A 48 1.42 -15.60 -12.42
C ALA A 48 0.76 -15.15 -13.74
N ILE A 49 0.27 -16.08 -14.56
CA ILE A 49 -0.38 -15.76 -15.84
C ILE A 49 -1.64 -14.93 -15.59
N ILE A 50 -2.51 -15.37 -14.67
CA ILE A 50 -3.75 -14.65 -14.34
C ILE A 50 -3.43 -13.26 -13.78
N GLY A 51 -2.46 -13.16 -12.88
CA GLY A 51 -2.05 -11.91 -12.27
C GLY A 51 -1.53 -10.89 -13.27
N ILE A 52 -0.62 -11.30 -14.17
CA ILE A 52 -0.08 -10.43 -15.22
C ILE A 52 -1.19 -9.98 -16.17
N TYR A 53 -2.09 -10.87 -16.54
CA TYR A 53 -3.24 -10.55 -17.40
C TYR A 53 -4.15 -9.49 -16.75
N LEU A 54 -4.50 -9.67 -15.48
CA LEU A 54 -5.32 -8.73 -14.74
C LEU A 54 -4.60 -7.39 -14.50
N ALA A 55 -3.31 -7.42 -14.20
CA ALA A 55 -2.49 -6.22 -14.04
C ALA A 55 -2.44 -5.40 -15.33
N LYS A 56 -2.24 -6.04 -16.47
CA LYS A 56 -2.28 -5.41 -17.80
C LYS A 56 -3.64 -4.77 -18.09
N LEU A 57 -4.73 -5.49 -17.81
CA LEU A 57 -6.09 -5.01 -18.08
C LEU A 57 -6.41 -3.76 -17.23
N GLN A 58 -6.07 -3.80 -15.96
CA GLN A 58 -6.31 -2.69 -15.04
C GLN A 58 -5.35 -1.52 -15.29
N GLY A 59 -4.08 -1.80 -15.57
CA GLY A 59 -3.09 -0.79 -15.91
C GLY A 59 -3.51 0.05 -17.10
N MET A 60 -3.97 -0.58 -18.19
CA MET A 60 -4.47 0.13 -19.37
C MET A 60 -5.69 1.02 -19.05
N LYS A 61 -6.63 0.53 -18.23
CA LYS A 61 -7.80 1.34 -17.80
C LYS A 61 -7.36 2.56 -16.99
N THR A 62 -6.43 2.36 -16.07
CA THR A 62 -5.90 3.45 -15.21
C THR A 62 -5.16 4.49 -16.04
N LEU A 63 -4.34 4.07 -16.99
CA LEU A 63 -3.63 4.98 -17.90
C LEU A 63 -4.61 5.81 -18.74
N LYS A 64 -5.62 5.18 -19.34
CA LYS A 64 -6.66 5.90 -20.10
C LYS A 64 -7.41 6.92 -19.25
N SER A 65 -7.79 6.56 -18.02
CA SER A 65 -8.45 7.47 -17.08
C SER A 65 -7.54 8.64 -16.70
N GLY A 66 -6.26 8.35 -16.43
CA GLY A 66 -5.27 9.38 -16.11
C GLY A 66 -5.07 10.38 -17.24
N MET A 67 -4.93 9.90 -18.47
CA MET A 67 -4.82 10.76 -19.66
C MET A 67 -6.06 11.65 -19.84
N MET A 68 -7.26 11.08 -19.68
CA MET A 68 -8.50 11.85 -19.80
C MET A 68 -8.59 12.96 -18.75
N ASN A 69 -8.17 12.70 -17.50
CA ASN A 69 -8.15 13.71 -16.44
C ASN A 69 -7.13 14.82 -16.74
N ILE A 70 -5.98 14.51 -17.32
CA ILE A 70 -4.99 15.51 -17.76
C ILE A 70 -5.60 16.42 -18.84
N TYR A 71 -6.29 15.87 -19.84
CA TYR A 71 -6.96 16.65 -20.88
C TYR A 71 -8.05 17.59 -20.30
N GLN A 72 -8.63 17.23 -19.15
CA GLN A 72 -9.61 18.08 -18.45
C GLN A 72 -8.95 19.04 -17.44
N ASN A 73 -7.65 19.24 -17.48
CA ASN A 73 -6.87 20.04 -16.52
C ASN A 73 -7.07 19.62 -15.05
N LYS A 74 -7.35 18.35 -14.82
CA LYS A 74 -7.46 17.76 -13.48
C LYS A 74 -6.19 16.99 -13.16
N ILE A 75 -5.68 17.14 -11.94
CA ILE A 75 -4.53 16.36 -11.48
C ILE A 75 -4.98 14.91 -11.21
N PRO A 76 -4.47 13.91 -11.95
CA PRO A 76 -4.89 12.51 -11.84
C PRO A 76 -4.22 11.81 -10.64
N PHE A 77 -4.34 12.37 -9.43
CA PHE A 77 -3.68 11.83 -8.25
C PHE A 77 -4.13 10.40 -7.92
N TYR A 78 -5.44 10.14 -8.06
CA TYR A 78 -6.01 8.81 -7.82
C TYR A 78 -5.48 7.78 -8.82
N GLU A 79 -5.33 8.15 -10.08
CA GLU A 79 -4.83 7.29 -11.14
C GLU A 79 -3.34 6.97 -10.95
N ILE A 80 -2.54 7.95 -10.51
CA ILE A 80 -1.13 7.75 -10.19
C ILE A 80 -0.98 6.76 -9.03
N MET A 81 -1.71 6.95 -7.95
CA MET A 81 -1.70 6.04 -6.81
C MET A 81 -2.20 4.64 -7.18
N THR A 82 -3.23 4.57 -8.00
CA THR A 82 -3.78 3.30 -8.51
C THR A 82 -2.77 2.60 -9.41
N GLY A 83 -2.12 3.33 -10.30
CA GLY A 83 -1.06 2.81 -11.18
C GLY A 83 0.13 2.27 -10.41
N ALA A 84 0.60 2.98 -9.39
CA ALA A 84 1.66 2.52 -8.50
C ALA A 84 1.28 1.22 -7.77
N SER A 85 0.03 1.11 -7.29
CA SER A 85 -0.47 -0.11 -6.64
C SER A 85 -0.54 -1.30 -7.60
N ILE A 86 -0.95 -1.07 -8.87
CA ILE A 86 -0.96 -2.12 -9.90
C ILE A 86 0.46 -2.57 -10.24
N ALA A 87 1.40 -1.63 -10.37
CA ALA A 87 2.80 -1.94 -10.64
C ALA A 87 3.42 -2.78 -9.50
N LEU A 88 3.15 -2.40 -8.25
CA LEU A 88 3.58 -3.16 -7.08
C LEU A 88 2.96 -4.57 -7.06
N ALA A 89 1.66 -4.68 -7.34
CA ALA A 89 0.98 -5.97 -7.42
C ALA A 89 1.59 -6.86 -8.52
N ALA A 90 1.83 -6.31 -9.71
CA ALA A 90 2.49 -7.02 -10.79
C ALA A 90 3.89 -7.49 -10.42
N PHE A 91 4.66 -6.65 -9.72
CA PHE A 91 5.98 -7.01 -9.22
C PHE A 91 5.92 -8.18 -8.24
N LEU A 92 4.96 -8.17 -7.29
CA LEU A 92 4.77 -9.27 -6.34
C LEU A 92 4.39 -10.58 -7.04
N LEU A 93 3.54 -10.54 -8.09
CA LEU A 93 3.13 -11.72 -8.83
C LEU A 93 4.20 -12.27 -9.78
N ILE A 94 5.21 -11.47 -10.16
CA ILE A 94 6.36 -11.94 -10.95
C ILE A 94 7.30 -12.78 -10.10
N ILE A 95 7.44 -12.44 -8.82
CA ILE A 95 8.24 -13.23 -7.86
C ILE A 95 7.36 -14.40 -7.39
N PRO A 96 7.65 -15.64 -7.83
CA PRO A 96 6.78 -16.76 -7.54
C PRO A 96 6.79 -17.08 -6.04
N GLY A 97 5.64 -16.93 -5.39
CA GLY A 97 5.46 -17.24 -3.98
C GLY A 97 3.98 -17.31 -3.63
N PHE A 98 3.63 -18.11 -2.64
CA PHE A 98 2.25 -18.29 -2.22
C PHE A 98 1.69 -17.05 -1.52
N PHE A 99 2.49 -16.49 -0.64
CA PHE A 99 2.09 -15.31 0.14
C PHE A 99 2.18 -14.02 -0.69
N THR A 100 3.24 -13.88 -1.48
CA THR A 100 3.39 -12.74 -2.40
C THR A 100 2.31 -12.74 -3.47
N ASP A 101 1.94 -13.88 -4.03
CA ASP A 101 0.85 -13.99 -4.99
C ASP A 101 -0.49 -13.57 -4.37
N PHE A 102 -0.77 -14.02 -3.14
CA PHE A 102 -1.98 -13.63 -2.42
C PHE A 102 -2.03 -12.11 -2.16
N LEU A 103 -0.92 -11.52 -1.72
CA LEU A 103 -0.81 -10.06 -1.55
C LEU A 103 -0.97 -9.32 -2.88
N GLY A 104 -0.33 -9.81 -3.94
CA GLY A 104 -0.45 -9.25 -5.28
C GLY A 104 -1.90 -9.24 -5.77
N PHE A 105 -2.63 -10.33 -5.58
CA PHE A 105 -4.06 -10.39 -5.91
C PHE A 105 -4.90 -9.42 -5.10
N ILE A 106 -4.67 -9.30 -3.79
CA ILE A 106 -5.35 -8.32 -2.94
C ILE A 106 -5.13 -6.90 -3.46
N LEU A 107 -3.90 -6.55 -3.83
CA LEU A 107 -3.59 -5.23 -4.38
C LEU A 107 -4.20 -5.02 -5.77
N LEU A 108 -4.40 -6.08 -6.53
CA LEU A 108 -5.00 -6.00 -7.86
C LEU A 108 -6.49 -5.68 -7.80
N ILE A 109 -7.22 -6.14 -6.78
CA ILE A 109 -8.66 -5.91 -6.67
C ILE A 109 -8.94 -4.41 -6.43
N PRO A 110 -9.74 -3.72 -7.28
CA PRO A 110 -9.98 -2.28 -7.13
C PRO A 110 -10.72 -1.91 -5.83
N PHE A 111 -11.49 -2.84 -5.28
CA PHE A 111 -12.22 -2.64 -4.03
C PHE A 111 -11.29 -2.54 -2.82
N THR A 112 -10.32 -3.42 -2.71
CA THR A 112 -9.32 -3.43 -1.62
C THR A 112 -8.46 -2.17 -1.66
N ARG A 113 -8.09 -1.68 -2.84
CA ARG A 113 -7.38 -0.41 -2.98
C ARG A 113 -8.17 0.78 -2.44
N LYS A 114 -9.46 0.88 -2.72
CA LYS A 114 -10.32 1.95 -2.18
C LYS A 114 -10.35 1.95 -0.66
N ILE A 115 -10.38 0.76 -0.04
CA ILE A 115 -10.35 0.62 1.43
C ILE A 115 -8.99 1.05 1.98
N LEU A 116 -7.89 0.59 1.38
CA LEU A 116 -6.53 0.97 1.78
C LEU A 116 -6.30 2.48 1.70
N PHE A 117 -6.75 3.13 0.60
CA PHE A 117 -6.64 4.57 0.46
C PHE A 117 -7.49 5.34 1.48
N ARG A 118 -8.72 4.88 1.77
CA ARG A 118 -9.56 5.50 2.81
C ARG A 118 -8.91 5.39 4.20
N LEU A 119 -8.31 4.25 4.52
CA LEU A 119 -7.63 4.06 5.80
C LEU A 119 -6.37 4.94 5.90
N SER A 120 -5.61 5.07 4.81
CA SER A 120 -4.39 5.87 4.76
C SER A 120 -4.67 7.37 4.85
N LEU A 121 -5.73 7.85 4.19
CA LEU A 121 -6.14 9.26 4.24
C LEU A 121 -6.71 9.64 5.62
N LYS A 122 -7.51 8.75 6.24
CA LYS A 122 -8.08 8.99 7.57
C LYS A 122 -7.00 9.07 8.68
N LYS A 123 -5.85 8.42 8.48
CA LYS A 123 -4.72 8.52 9.42
C LYS A 123 -4.03 9.88 9.30
N LYS A 124 -3.92 10.43 8.10
CA LYS A 124 -3.25 11.70 7.84
C LYS A 124 -4.06 12.90 8.35
N ASP A 125 -5.39 12.82 8.32
CA ASP A 125 -6.25 13.86 8.90
C ASP A 125 -6.16 13.89 10.43
N LYS A 126 -6.01 12.73 11.08
CA LYS A 126 -5.83 12.67 12.54
C LYS A 126 -4.47 13.21 13.01
N GLU A 127 -3.42 13.07 12.22
CA GLU A 127 -2.12 13.65 12.54
C GLU A 127 -2.12 15.19 12.35
N LYS A 128 -2.79 15.70 11.31
CA LYS A 128 -2.92 17.15 11.10
C LYS A 128 -3.76 17.87 12.16
N PHE A 129 -4.73 17.18 12.77
CA PHE A 129 -5.51 17.77 13.88
C PHE A 129 -4.72 17.80 15.19
N LYS A 130 -3.81 16.83 15.42
CA LYS A 130 -2.94 16.85 16.61
C LYS A 130 -1.89 17.95 16.57
N ASP A 131 -1.30 18.20 15.40
CA ASP A 131 -0.30 19.27 15.24
C ASP A 131 -0.92 20.69 15.27
N LYS A 132 -2.23 20.83 15.07
CA LYS A 132 -2.91 22.13 15.19
C LYS A 132 -3.25 22.50 16.63
N ASP A 133 -3.55 21.51 17.47
CA ASP A 133 -3.89 21.76 18.88
C ASP A 133 -2.65 22.08 19.75
N GLU A 134 -1.43 21.77 19.30
CA GLU A 134 -0.20 22.13 20.02
C GLU A 134 0.38 23.51 19.64
N ASN A 135 -0.08 24.14 18.56
CA ASN A 135 0.47 25.41 18.06
C ASN A 135 -0.52 26.58 18.04
N GLU A 136 -1.74 26.43 18.51
CA GLU A 136 -2.62 27.57 18.75
C GLU A 136 -2.32 28.19 20.12
N THR A 137 -1.25 28.98 20.17
CA THR A 137 -1.13 30.05 21.15
C THR A 137 -2.19 31.08 20.80
N ILE A 138 -3.21 31.23 21.65
CA ILE A 138 -4.25 32.22 21.52
C ILE A 138 -3.59 33.58 21.71
N GLU A 139 -3.29 34.31 20.63
CA GLU A 139 -3.06 35.74 20.70
C GLU A 139 -4.39 36.41 21.01
N GLY A 140 -4.60 36.73 22.29
CA GLY A 140 -5.71 37.54 22.72
C GLY A 140 -5.54 38.98 22.23
N GLU A 141 -6.32 39.35 21.25
CA GLU A 141 -6.45 40.71 20.79
C GLU A 141 -7.16 41.56 21.89
N ILE A 142 -6.38 42.41 22.59
CA ILE A 142 -6.90 43.36 23.56
C ILE A 142 -7.59 44.48 22.79
N ILE A 143 -8.91 44.43 22.71
CA ILE A 143 -9.74 45.54 22.21
C ILE A 143 -9.77 46.63 23.30
N ASP A 144 -8.92 47.62 23.15
CA ASP A 144 -8.90 48.83 23.98
C ASP A 144 -10.14 49.69 23.56
N ASN A 145 -11.16 49.60 24.39
CA ASN A 145 -12.44 50.34 24.18
C ASN A 145 -12.30 51.72 24.83
N LYS A 146 -11.63 52.65 24.13
CA LYS A 146 -11.53 54.05 24.56
C LYS A 146 -12.87 54.73 24.27
N LYS A 147 -13.69 54.90 25.31
CA LYS A 147 -14.82 55.84 25.35
C LYS A 147 -14.25 57.23 25.36
N ASP A 148 -14.48 58.01 24.31
CA ASP A 148 -14.39 59.43 24.33
C ASP A 148 -15.75 59.99 24.76
N ASP A 149 -15.82 60.46 26.01
CA ASP A 149 -16.82 61.43 26.49
C ASP A 149 -16.38 62.84 26.09
N THR A 150 -17.10 63.50 25.19
CA THR A 150 -17.46 64.94 25.22
C THR A 150 -18.40 65.26 24.09
#